data_968d4b0c9998247e958ea653e083b817
#
_entry.id   968d4b0c9998247e958ea653e083b817
#
_cell.length_a   1.000
_cell.length_b   1.000
_cell.length_c   1.000
_cell.angle_alpha   90.00
_cell.angle_beta   90.00
_cell.angle_gamma   90.00
#
_symmetry.space_group_name_H-M   'P 1'
#
loop_
_entity.id
_entity.type
_entity.pdbx_description
1 polymer ?
#
loop_
_entity_poly.entity_id
_entity_poly.type
_entity_poly.pdbx_seq_one_letter_code
_entity_poly.pdbx_strand_id
1 'polypeptide(L)'
;MSMYKWILVAVLCILTFAGGYMFADVQKNANLKALYQGDSEIQKELLLGNMSMTYAYSNYRFPDFPLMDRDGKEMFFSHLMEKEKKLVFRISSNNCSSCIDFTVGYLKSILNVIPRDKIVVIVEGNGKRELKAFADSLHLELPLYYIVGYAFQGFLDKENLPFFFMSSSELKVEDLFIPIKEIPEHTEFYFRAISKKYFL
;
A
#
# COMPACT_ATOMS: atom_id res chain seq x y z
N MET A 1 15.60 51.76 -50.47
CA MET A 1 15.36 50.32 -50.20
C MET A 1 13.86 50.14 -50.17
N SER A 2 13.29 49.32 -51.03
CA SER A 2 11.83 49.26 -51.29
C SER A 2 11.07 48.78 -50.02
N MET A 3 9.98 49.44 -49.66
CA MET A 3 9.03 49.11 -48.59
C MET A 3 8.61 47.63 -48.61
N TYR A 4 8.56 47.04 -49.80
CA TYR A 4 8.27 45.65 -50.03
C TYR A 4 9.26 44.67 -49.32
N LYS A 5 10.54 45.03 -49.23
CA LYS A 5 11.55 44.20 -48.55
C LYS A 5 11.31 44.11 -47.03
N TRP A 6 10.86 45.18 -46.42
CA TRP A 6 10.53 45.21 -44.99
C TRP A 6 9.28 44.41 -44.64
N ILE A 7 8.28 44.44 -45.53
CA ILE A 7 7.06 43.64 -45.37
C ILE A 7 7.41 42.15 -45.44
N LEU A 8 8.27 41.74 -46.39
CA LEU A 8 8.68 40.35 -46.57
C LEU A 8 9.46 39.83 -45.38
N VAL A 9 10.36 40.66 -44.79
CA VAL A 9 11.08 40.28 -43.55
C VAL A 9 10.14 40.14 -42.37
N ALA A 10 9.18 41.05 -42.21
CA ALA A 10 8.21 40.99 -41.13
C ALA A 10 7.33 39.70 -41.20
N VAL A 11 6.87 39.35 -42.41
CA VAL A 11 6.10 38.10 -42.63
C VAL A 11 6.94 36.87 -42.32
N LEU A 12 8.21 36.86 -42.73
CA LEU A 12 9.10 35.76 -42.45
C LEU A 12 9.34 35.57 -40.92
N CYS A 13 9.54 36.67 -40.20
CA CYS A 13 9.69 36.64 -38.75
C CYS A 13 8.43 36.14 -38.04
N ILE A 14 7.24 36.53 -38.49
CA ILE A 14 5.98 36.02 -37.91
C ILE A 14 5.83 34.51 -38.16
N LEU A 15 6.13 34.04 -39.36
CA LEU A 15 6.03 32.62 -39.70
C LEU A 15 7.03 31.77 -38.90
N THR A 16 8.27 32.25 -38.71
CA THR A 16 9.25 31.55 -37.91
C THR A 16 8.88 31.51 -36.42
N PHE A 17 8.33 32.61 -35.90
CA PHE A 17 7.89 32.68 -34.50
C PHE A 17 6.66 31.79 -34.27
N ALA A 18 5.67 31.83 -35.15
CA ALA A 18 4.50 30.96 -35.08
C ALA A 18 4.85 29.47 -35.21
N GLY A 19 5.76 29.12 -36.14
CA GLY A 19 6.24 27.76 -36.33
C GLY A 19 7.01 27.26 -35.11
N GLY A 20 7.87 28.09 -34.54
CA GLY A 20 8.62 27.77 -33.30
C GLY A 20 7.69 27.55 -32.12
N TYR A 21 6.67 28.36 -31.96
CA TYR A 21 5.68 28.21 -30.89
C TYR A 21 4.85 26.93 -31.04
N MET A 22 4.35 26.66 -32.24
CA MET A 22 3.62 25.40 -32.50
C MET A 22 4.48 24.16 -32.28
N PHE A 23 5.74 24.20 -32.68
CA PHE A 23 6.66 23.10 -32.47
C PHE A 23 6.93 22.84 -30.96
N ALA A 24 7.15 23.90 -30.20
CA ALA A 24 7.35 23.80 -28.73
C ALA A 24 6.11 23.24 -28.02
N ASP A 25 4.91 23.63 -28.46
CA ASP A 25 3.66 23.14 -27.87
C ASP A 25 3.42 21.65 -28.20
N VAL A 26 3.68 21.24 -29.43
CA VAL A 26 3.61 19.83 -29.86
C VAL A 26 4.59 18.98 -29.06
N GLN A 27 5.82 19.46 -28.86
CA GLN A 27 6.85 18.72 -28.13
C GLN A 27 6.51 18.62 -26.62
N LYS A 28 5.96 19.67 -26.04
CA LYS A 28 5.45 19.67 -24.66
C LYS A 28 4.32 18.67 -24.48
N ASN A 29 3.36 18.64 -25.40
CA ASN A 29 2.23 17.73 -25.36
C ASN A 29 2.66 16.27 -25.58
N ALA A 30 3.65 16.00 -26.45
CA ALA A 30 4.22 14.68 -26.65
C ALA A 30 4.94 14.17 -25.39
N ASN A 31 5.72 15.03 -24.72
CA ASN A 31 6.41 14.70 -23.47
C ASN A 31 5.42 14.42 -22.33
N LEU A 32 4.37 15.23 -22.19
CA LEU A 32 3.30 15.01 -21.23
C LEU A 32 2.59 13.66 -21.48
N LYS A 33 2.26 13.37 -22.74
CA LYS A 33 1.61 12.11 -23.11
C LYS A 33 2.50 10.89 -22.81
N ALA A 34 3.81 10.99 -23.07
CA ALA A 34 4.77 9.93 -22.75
C ALA A 34 4.90 9.70 -21.24
N LEU A 35 4.91 10.78 -20.43
CA LEU A 35 4.89 10.71 -18.97
C LEU A 35 3.63 10.01 -18.44
N TYR A 36 2.44 10.44 -18.90
CA TYR A 36 1.18 9.81 -18.50
C TYR A 36 1.05 8.35 -18.93
N GLN A 37 1.60 7.98 -20.09
CA GLN A 37 1.62 6.59 -20.53
C GLN A 37 2.56 5.73 -19.67
N GLY A 38 3.75 6.24 -19.33
CA GLY A 38 4.68 5.55 -18.44
C GLY A 38 4.09 5.29 -17.05
N ASP A 39 3.47 6.31 -16.45
CA ASP A 39 2.80 6.17 -15.15
C ASP A 39 1.65 5.15 -15.20
N SER A 40 0.88 5.15 -16.27
CA SER A 40 -0.23 4.20 -16.46
C SER A 40 0.23 2.75 -16.59
N GLU A 41 1.36 2.49 -17.27
CA GLU A 41 1.91 1.13 -17.37
C GLU A 41 2.46 0.64 -16.04
N ILE A 42 3.18 1.47 -15.30
CA ILE A 42 3.68 1.14 -13.96
C ILE A 42 2.51 0.83 -13.01
N GLN A 43 1.49 1.67 -12.99
CA GLN A 43 0.30 1.46 -12.17
C GLN A 43 -0.39 0.13 -12.53
N LYS A 44 -0.51 -0.18 -13.81
CA LYS A 44 -1.07 -1.45 -14.28
C LYS A 44 -0.25 -2.65 -13.81
N GLU A 45 1.07 -2.60 -13.91
CA GLU A 45 1.95 -3.67 -13.43
C GLU A 45 1.83 -3.88 -11.93
N LEU A 46 1.80 -2.79 -11.14
CA LEU A 46 1.61 -2.84 -9.69
C LEU A 46 0.26 -3.48 -9.32
N LEU A 47 -0.81 -3.11 -10.00
CA LEU A 47 -2.14 -3.70 -9.78
C LEU A 47 -2.17 -5.18 -10.14
N LEU A 48 -1.61 -5.56 -11.28
CA LEU A 48 -1.53 -6.97 -11.70
C LEU A 48 -0.69 -7.80 -10.74
N GLY A 49 0.44 -7.25 -10.26
CA GLY A 49 1.27 -7.87 -9.23
C GLY A 49 0.49 -8.11 -7.94
N ASN A 50 -0.22 -7.09 -7.46
CA ASN A 50 -1.07 -7.20 -6.26
C ASN A 50 -2.18 -8.25 -6.44
N MET A 51 -2.88 -8.23 -7.56
CA MET A 51 -3.91 -9.23 -7.88
C MET A 51 -3.34 -10.65 -7.95
N SER A 52 -2.17 -10.83 -8.56
CA SER A 52 -1.50 -12.12 -8.65
C SER A 52 -1.15 -12.67 -7.26
N MET A 53 -0.58 -11.83 -6.39
CA MET A 53 -0.27 -12.20 -5.01
C MET A 53 -1.54 -12.52 -4.22
N THR A 54 -2.56 -11.68 -4.33
CA THR A 54 -3.86 -11.92 -3.68
C THR A 54 -4.44 -13.27 -4.10
N TYR A 55 -4.38 -13.60 -5.39
CA TYR A 55 -4.87 -14.88 -5.89
C TYR A 55 -4.01 -16.07 -5.43
N ALA A 56 -2.68 -15.95 -5.49
CA ALA A 56 -1.76 -17.01 -5.10
C ALA A 56 -1.89 -17.39 -3.62
N TYR A 57 -2.17 -16.42 -2.76
CA TYR A 57 -2.30 -16.61 -1.32
C TYR A 57 -3.76 -16.63 -0.83
N SER A 58 -4.74 -16.54 -1.72
CA SER A 58 -6.14 -16.72 -1.38
C SER A 58 -6.34 -18.12 -0.81
N ASN A 59 -6.98 -18.17 0.36
CA ASN A 59 -7.22 -19.42 1.09
C ASN A 59 -5.97 -20.11 1.68
N TYR A 60 -4.80 -19.44 1.67
CA TYR A 60 -3.66 -19.94 2.42
C TYR A 60 -4.03 -20.09 3.90
N ARG A 61 -3.64 -21.20 4.52
CA ARG A 61 -3.89 -21.47 5.93
C ARG A 61 -2.58 -21.36 6.70
N PHE A 62 -2.56 -20.46 7.68
CA PHE A 62 -1.42 -20.36 8.58
C PHE A 62 -1.34 -21.56 9.52
N PRO A 63 -0.13 -22.05 9.84
CA PRO A 63 0.05 -22.80 11.05
C PRO A 63 -0.30 -21.90 12.24
N ASP A 64 -0.78 -22.49 13.33
CA ASP A 64 -0.99 -21.73 14.55
C ASP A 64 0.36 -21.38 15.18
N PHE A 65 0.65 -20.12 15.38
CA PHE A 65 1.95 -19.65 15.85
C PHE A 65 1.82 -18.81 17.13
N PRO A 66 2.86 -18.81 17.98
CA PRO A 66 2.85 -18.03 19.20
C PRO A 66 3.05 -16.54 18.92
N LEU A 67 2.26 -15.75 19.63
CA LEU A 67 2.32 -14.30 19.68
C LEU A 67 2.55 -13.84 21.10
N MET A 68 3.12 -12.66 21.26
CA MET A 68 3.31 -12.00 22.55
C MET A 68 2.66 -10.62 22.51
N ASP A 69 1.86 -10.29 23.49
CA ASP A 69 1.29 -8.93 23.63
C ASP A 69 2.31 -7.92 24.17
N ARG A 70 1.87 -6.66 24.33
CA ARG A 70 2.73 -5.56 24.87
C ARG A 70 3.22 -5.81 26.27
N ASP A 71 2.47 -6.56 27.08
CA ASP A 71 2.78 -6.87 28.47
C ASP A 71 3.70 -8.12 28.59
N GLY A 72 3.99 -8.77 27.49
CA GLY A 72 4.84 -9.95 27.42
C GLY A 72 4.11 -11.28 27.64
N LYS A 73 2.78 -11.26 27.64
CA LYS A 73 1.97 -12.46 27.75
C LYS A 73 1.93 -13.18 26.38
N GLU A 74 2.27 -14.45 26.41
CA GLU A 74 2.22 -15.30 25.21
C GLU A 74 0.83 -15.87 24.99
N MET A 75 0.43 -15.97 23.72
CA MET A 75 -0.80 -16.61 23.26
C MET A 75 -0.64 -17.11 21.84
N PHE A 76 -1.48 -18.02 21.39
CA PHE A 76 -1.49 -18.47 20.01
C PHE A 76 -2.36 -17.54 19.13
N PHE A 77 -2.03 -17.47 17.85
CA PHE A 77 -2.79 -16.67 16.89
C PHE A 77 -4.27 -17.08 16.83
N SER A 78 -4.56 -18.38 16.93
CA SER A 78 -5.92 -18.91 17.00
C SER A 78 -6.75 -18.27 18.10
N HIS A 79 -6.19 -18.04 19.28
CA HIS A 79 -6.90 -17.43 20.41
C HIS A 79 -7.38 -16.00 20.12
N LEU A 80 -6.65 -15.24 19.27
CA LEU A 80 -7.09 -13.93 18.85
C LEU A 80 -8.30 -13.96 17.91
N MET A 81 -8.48 -15.09 17.21
CA MET A 81 -9.48 -15.29 16.17
C MET A 81 -10.71 -16.10 16.62
N GLU A 82 -10.74 -16.58 17.89
CA GLU A 82 -11.77 -17.52 18.38
C GLU A 82 -13.21 -17.04 18.23
N LYS A 83 -13.47 -15.74 18.37
CA LYS A 83 -14.83 -15.22 18.46
C LYS A 83 -15.38 -14.71 17.14
N GLU A 84 -14.52 -14.26 16.24
CA GLU A 84 -14.99 -13.54 15.05
C GLU A 84 -13.87 -13.28 14.05
N LYS A 85 -14.25 -12.96 12.82
CA LYS A 85 -13.30 -12.49 11.80
C LYS A 85 -12.71 -11.14 12.20
N LYS A 86 -11.39 -11.01 12.02
CA LYS A 86 -10.65 -9.78 12.28
C LYS A 86 -9.83 -9.38 11.06
N LEU A 87 -9.67 -8.08 10.92
CA LEU A 87 -8.70 -7.49 10.00
C LEU A 87 -7.32 -7.56 10.64
N VAL A 88 -6.44 -8.32 10.04
CA VAL A 88 -5.05 -8.45 10.48
C VAL A 88 -4.19 -7.52 9.64
N PHE A 89 -3.44 -6.67 10.30
CA PHE A 89 -2.38 -5.86 9.70
C PHE A 89 -1.03 -6.44 10.09
N ARG A 90 -0.32 -7.03 9.14
CA ARG A 90 1.04 -7.52 9.34
C ARG A 90 2.05 -6.48 8.87
N ILE A 91 3.03 -6.21 9.73
CA ILE A 91 4.10 -5.25 9.51
C ILE A 91 5.42 -5.82 10.05
N SER A 92 6.53 -5.52 9.40
CA SER A 92 7.86 -5.90 9.82
C SER A 92 8.78 -4.69 9.94
N SER A 93 9.72 -4.72 10.87
CA SER A 93 10.79 -3.72 10.97
C SER A 93 11.65 -3.63 9.71
N ASN A 94 11.61 -4.65 8.86
CA ASN A 94 12.33 -4.70 7.59
C ASN A 94 11.53 -4.11 6.42
N ASN A 95 10.25 -3.75 6.64
CA ASN A 95 9.45 -3.15 5.58
C ASN A 95 9.96 -1.75 5.20
N CYS A 96 9.69 -1.34 3.97
CA CYS A 96 9.97 0.00 3.46
C CYS A 96 9.32 1.06 4.37
N SER A 97 10.09 2.00 4.94
CA SER A 97 9.60 3.01 5.88
C SER A 97 8.46 3.85 5.31
N SER A 98 8.60 4.34 4.06
CA SER A 98 7.53 5.12 3.41
C SER A 98 6.26 4.29 3.13
N CYS A 99 6.38 2.98 2.93
CA CYS A 99 5.25 2.08 2.79
C CYS A 99 4.53 1.88 4.14
N ILE A 100 5.31 1.82 5.23
CA ILE A 100 4.79 1.75 6.59
C ILE A 100 3.99 3.01 6.91
N ASP A 101 4.59 4.18 6.73
CA ASP A 101 3.95 5.47 7.04
C ASP A 101 2.65 5.65 6.27
N PHE A 102 2.66 5.34 4.97
CA PHE A 102 1.48 5.36 4.13
C PHE A 102 0.38 4.43 4.66
N THR A 103 0.75 3.17 4.94
CA THR A 103 -0.20 2.15 5.39
C THR A 103 -0.78 2.47 6.77
N VAL A 104 0.06 2.92 7.71
CA VAL A 104 -0.36 3.34 9.05
C VAL A 104 -1.27 4.57 8.99
N GLY A 105 -0.99 5.52 8.08
CA GLY A 105 -1.85 6.67 7.83
C GLY A 105 -3.26 6.25 7.43
N TYR A 106 -3.38 5.32 6.47
CA TYR A 106 -4.67 4.77 6.07
C TYR A 106 -5.34 3.98 7.19
N LEU A 107 -4.60 3.13 7.91
CA LEU A 107 -5.14 2.39 9.05
C LEU A 107 -5.78 3.33 10.07
N LYS A 108 -5.12 4.44 10.40
CA LYS A 108 -5.68 5.46 11.31
C LYS A 108 -6.98 6.08 10.77
N SER A 109 -7.07 6.33 9.48
CA SER A 109 -8.27 6.92 8.86
C SER A 109 -9.50 6.03 8.93
N ILE A 110 -9.33 4.71 8.93
CA ILE A 110 -10.44 3.74 8.95
C ILE A 110 -10.94 3.39 10.36
N LEU A 111 -10.27 3.84 11.42
CA LEU A 111 -10.68 3.56 12.81
C LEU A 111 -12.05 4.13 13.18
N ASN A 112 -12.58 5.05 12.38
CA ASN A 112 -13.94 5.55 12.53
C ASN A 112 -15.01 4.63 11.90
N VAL A 113 -14.58 3.67 11.08
CA VAL A 113 -15.47 2.78 10.31
C VAL A 113 -15.36 1.34 10.79
N ILE A 114 -14.14 0.88 11.06
CA ILE A 114 -13.88 -0.47 11.57
C ILE A 114 -13.60 -0.39 13.07
N PRO A 115 -14.36 -1.11 13.91
CA PRO A 115 -14.13 -1.12 15.36
C PRO A 115 -12.71 -1.59 15.71
N ARG A 116 -12.09 -0.95 16.68
CA ARG A 116 -10.68 -1.22 17.08
C ARG A 116 -10.43 -2.66 17.51
N ASP A 117 -11.40 -3.29 18.18
CA ASP A 117 -11.35 -4.68 18.61
C ASP A 117 -11.42 -5.69 17.46
N LYS A 118 -11.83 -5.23 16.27
CA LYS A 118 -11.85 -6.01 15.02
C LYS A 118 -10.52 -5.93 14.24
N ILE A 119 -9.57 -5.14 14.71
CA ILE A 119 -8.27 -4.95 14.08
C ILE A 119 -7.18 -5.54 14.97
N VAL A 120 -6.31 -6.33 14.40
CA VAL A 120 -5.13 -6.91 15.05
C VAL A 120 -3.89 -6.48 14.28
N VAL A 121 -2.92 -5.92 15.00
CA VAL A 121 -1.63 -5.54 14.41
C VAL A 121 -0.60 -6.58 14.82
N ILE A 122 0.04 -7.23 13.85
CA ILE A 122 1.11 -8.19 14.07
C ILE A 122 2.42 -7.57 13.61
N VAL A 123 3.37 -7.47 14.54
CA VAL A 123 4.70 -6.90 14.30
C VAL A 123 5.75 -8.00 14.30
N GLU A 124 6.55 -8.04 13.26
CA GLU A 124 7.66 -8.97 13.11
C GLU A 124 9.00 -8.24 13.09
N GLY A 125 10.04 -8.85 13.68
CA GLY A 125 11.41 -8.31 13.71
C GLY A 125 12.36 -9.17 14.51
N ASN A 126 13.62 -8.76 14.60
CA ASN A 126 14.73 -9.58 15.05
C ASN A 126 14.94 -9.63 16.57
N GLY A 127 14.20 -8.86 17.37
CA GLY A 127 14.39 -8.84 18.81
C GLY A 127 13.29 -8.09 19.58
N LYS A 128 12.94 -8.58 20.77
CA LYS A 128 11.85 -8.04 21.61
C LYS A 128 11.98 -6.54 21.86
N ARG A 129 13.20 -6.04 22.12
CA ARG A 129 13.44 -4.62 22.41
C ARG A 129 13.26 -3.76 21.17
N GLU A 130 13.75 -4.20 20.02
CA GLU A 130 13.61 -3.51 18.73
C GLU A 130 12.14 -3.49 18.29
N LEU A 131 11.45 -4.63 18.41
CA LEU A 131 10.03 -4.74 18.11
C LEU A 131 9.20 -3.79 18.95
N LYS A 132 9.47 -3.67 20.25
CA LYS A 132 8.77 -2.73 21.13
C LYS A 132 9.01 -1.29 20.70
N ALA A 133 10.26 -0.90 20.47
CA ALA A 133 10.61 0.45 20.03
C ALA A 133 9.96 0.79 18.68
N PHE A 134 9.97 -0.15 17.75
CA PHE A 134 9.32 0.00 16.45
C PHE A 134 7.79 0.16 16.60
N ALA A 135 7.16 -0.71 17.39
CA ALA A 135 5.72 -0.64 17.62
C ALA A 135 5.29 0.67 18.31
N ASP A 136 6.09 1.17 19.25
CA ASP A 136 5.84 2.45 19.92
C ASP A 136 5.96 3.63 18.93
N SER A 137 6.88 3.54 17.96
CA SER A 137 7.03 4.56 16.90
C SER A 137 5.84 4.68 15.95
N LEU A 138 5.04 3.63 15.81
CA LEU A 138 3.85 3.65 14.96
C LEU A 138 2.71 4.51 15.52
N HIS A 139 2.74 4.80 16.82
CA HIS A 139 1.68 5.54 17.53
C HIS A 139 0.27 4.99 17.23
N LEU A 140 0.13 3.67 17.30
CA LEU A 140 -1.13 2.97 17.10
C LEU A 140 -1.74 2.55 18.44
N GLU A 141 -2.96 3.05 18.72
CA GLU A 141 -3.78 2.62 19.84
C GLU A 141 -4.66 1.42 19.46
N LEU A 142 -4.01 0.34 19.02
CA LEU A 142 -4.66 -0.90 18.56
C LEU A 142 -4.09 -2.10 19.31
N PRO A 143 -4.83 -3.22 19.37
CA PRO A 143 -4.29 -4.51 19.81
C PRO A 143 -3.08 -4.88 18.95
N LEU A 144 -1.91 -4.92 19.58
CA LEU A 144 -0.64 -5.14 18.92
C LEU A 144 0.07 -6.32 19.55
N TYR A 145 0.55 -7.22 18.69
CA TYR A 145 1.21 -8.45 19.06
C TYR A 145 2.53 -8.62 18.31
N TYR A 146 3.48 -9.28 18.98
CA TYR A 146 4.78 -9.60 18.42
C TYR A 146 4.85 -11.07 18.06
N ILE A 147 5.49 -11.40 16.95
CA ILE A 147 5.78 -12.79 16.60
C ILE A 147 6.97 -13.26 17.42
N VAL A 148 6.81 -14.40 18.09
CA VAL A 148 7.84 -15.00 18.97
C VAL A 148 8.44 -16.22 18.29
N GLY A 149 9.69 -16.10 17.82
CA GLY A 149 10.45 -17.24 17.30
C GLY A 149 9.91 -17.88 16.02
N TYR A 150 8.97 -17.24 15.36
CA TYR A 150 8.38 -17.66 14.10
C TYR A 150 8.53 -16.54 13.07
N ALA A 151 8.97 -16.85 11.89
CA ALA A 151 8.88 -15.95 10.75
C ALA A 151 7.71 -16.43 9.87
N PHE A 152 7.00 -15.50 9.22
CA PHE A 152 6.00 -15.80 8.18
C PHE A 152 6.71 -16.37 6.94
N GLN A 153 7.44 -17.49 7.11
CA GLN A 153 8.30 -18.05 6.08
C GLN A 153 7.50 -18.39 4.83
N GLY A 154 7.89 -17.79 3.75
CA GLY A 154 7.34 -18.04 2.41
C GLY A 154 6.12 -17.24 2.02
N PHE A 155 5.52 -16.47 2.93
CA PHE A 155 4.33 -15.66 2.68
C PHE A 155 4.68 -14.18 2.61
N LEU A 156 4.80 -13.62 1.42
CA LEU A 156 5.08 -12.20 1.14
C LEU A 156 6.33 -11.61 1.84
N ASP A 157 7.10 -12.41 2.59
CA ASP A 157 8.28 -11.93 3.30
C ASP A 157 9.38 -11.46 2.35
N LYS A 158 9.44 -12.03 1.14
CA LYS A 158 10.39 -11.65 0.11
C LYS A 158 10.14 -10.24 -0.44
N GLU A 159 8.91 -9.76 -0.34
CA GLU A 159 8.51 -8.46 -0.91
C GLU A 159 8.76 -7.29 0.05
N ASN A 160 9.09 -7.57 1.31
CA ASN A 160 9.33 -6.55 2.35
C ASN A 160 8.23 -5.46 2.40
N LEU A 161 6.97 -5.83 2.20
CA LEU A 161 5.83 -4.93 2.18
C LEU A 161 4.88 -5.20 3.35
N PRO A 162 4.26 -4.17 3.94
CA PRO A 162 3.16 -4.35 4.87
C PRO A 162 1.92 -4.84 4.12
N PHE A 163 1.09 -5.67 4.75
CA PHE A 163 -0.12 -6.18 4.14
C PHE A 163 -1.26 -6.38 5.12
N PHE A 164 -2.47 -6.41 4.59
CA PHE A 164 -3.70 -6.69 5.30
C PHE A 164 -4.31 -8.01 4.84
N PHE A 165 -5.04 -8.67 5.72
CA PHE A 165 -5.91 -9.79 5.37
C PHE A 165 -6.99 -9.98 6.41
N MET A 166 -8.10 -10.59 6.01
CA MET A 166 -9.11 -11.05 6.95
C MET A 166 -8.77 -12.47 7.39
N SER A 167 -8.96 -12.76 8.67
CA SER A 167 -8.79 -14.11 9.22
C SER A 167 -9.84 -14.42 10.28
N SER A 168 -10.08 -15.71 10.51
CA SER A 168 -10.98 -16.27 11.51
C SER A 168 -10.31 -17.40 12.28
N SER A 169 -11.05 -18.10 13.12
CA SER A 169 -10.57 -19.29 13.83
C SER A 169 -10.05 -20.43 12.94
N GLU A 170 -10.38 -20.39 11.64
CA GLU A 170 -9.80 -21.34 10.67
C GLU A 170 -8.35 -21.01 10.28
N LEU A 171 -7.81 -19.88 10.73
CA LEU A 171 -6.48 -19.36 10.42
C LEU A 171 -6.20 -19.22 8.91
N LYS A 172 -7.25 -18.90 8.18
CA LYS A 172 -7.24 -18.78 6.74
C LYS A 172 -7.08 -17.34 6.32
N VAL A 173 -6.28 -17.13 5.27
CA VAL A 173 -6.13 -15.82 4.62
C VAL A 173 -7.31 -15.58 3.69
N GLU A 174 -8.07 -14.55 3.97
CA GLU A 174 -9.12 -14.06 3.10
C GLU A 174 -8.86 -12.59 2.77
N ASP A 175 -9.24 -12.15 1.59
CA ASP A 175 -9.15 -10.76 1.16
C ASP A 175 -7.76 -10.12 1.43
N LEU A 176 -6.70 -10.84 1.09
CA LEU A 176 -5.33 -10.33 1.17
C LEU A 176 -5.18 -9.05 0.35
N PHE A 177 -4.49 -8.07 0.91
CA PHE A 177 -4.26 -6.80 0.26
C PHE A 177 -2.91 -6.19 0.63
N ILE A 178 -2.16 -5.75 -0.37
CA ILE A 178 -0.91 -5.01 -0.20
C ILE A 178 -1.17 -3.56 -0.60
N PRO A 179 -1.06 -2.60 0.33
CA PRO A 179 -1.22 -1.18 0.02
C PRO A 179 -0.18 -0.70 -0.99
N ILE A 180 -0.63 0.04 -1.99
CA ILE A 180 0.23 0.62 -3.03
C ILE A 180 0.18 2.13 -2.87
N LYS A 181 1.30 2.74 -2.43
CA LYS A 181 1.36 4.20 -2.20
C LYS A 181 1.26 5.02 -3.48
N GLU A 182 1.64 4.43 -4.61
CA GLU A 182 1.54 5.01 -5.94
C GLU A 182 0.10 5.04 -6.48
N ILE A 183 -0.81 4.27 -5.84
CA ILE A 183 -2.24 4.21 -6.21
C ILE A 183 -3.08 4.25 -4.93
N PRO A 184 -3.13 5.39 -4.24
CA PRO A 184 -3.82 5.52 -2.94
C PRO A 184 -5.32 5.20 -3.02
N GLU A 185 -5.98 5.47 -4.14
CA GLU A 185 -7.39 5.16 -4.38
C GLU A 185 -7.68 3.66 -4.28
N HIS A 186 -6.72 2.81 -4.67
CA HIS A 186 -6.83 1.36 -4.56
C HIS A 186 -6.91 0.92 -3.10
N THR A 187 -6.11 1.55 -2.24
CA THR A 187 -6.14 1.29 -0.79
C THR A 187 -7.45 1.76 -0.16
N GLU A 188 -7.94 2.93 -0.53
CA GLU A 188 -9.24 3.44 -0.08
C GLU A 188 -10.39 2.51 -0.51
N PHE A 189 -10.36 2.03 -1.75
CA PHE A 189 -11.36 1.13 -2.28
C PHE A 189 -11.39 -0.20 -1.54
N TYR A 190 -10.22 -0.77 -1.22
CA TYR A 190 -10.12 -1.99 -0.43
C TYR A 190 -10.79 -1.83 0.93
N PHE A 191 -10.44 -0.80 1.70
CA PHE A 191 -11.01 -0.61 3.03
C PHE A 191 -12.52 -0.34 3.01
N ARG A 192 -13.02 0.36 2.01
CA ARG A 192 -14.46 0.55 1.80
C ARG A 192 -15.16 -0.79 1.53
N ALA A 193 -14.57 -1.64 0.69
CA ALA A 193 -15.10 -2.96 0.39
C ALA A 193 -15.11 -3.89 1.61
N ILE A 194 -14.01 -3.94 2.36
CA ILE A 194 -13.88 -4.73 3.59
C ILE A 194 -14.86 -4.25 4.66
N SER A 195 -14.98 -2.95 4.87
CA SER A 195 -15.92 -2.38 5.83
C SER A 195 -17.35 -2.80 5.53
N LYS A 196 -17.76 -2.70 4.26
CA LYS A 196 -19.10 -3.10 3.83
C LYS A 196 -19.35 -4.62 3.94
N LYS A 197 -18.31 -5.42 3.68
CA LYS A 197 -18.44 -6.88 3.65
C LYS A 197 -18.52 -7.51 5.05
N TYR A 198 -17.79 -6.94 6.04
CA TYR A 198 -17.56 -7.60 7.33
C TYR A 198 -18.02 -6.81 8.54
N PHE A 199 -18.22 -5.50 8.44
CA PHE A 199 -18.42 -4.64 9.61
C PHE A 199 -19.68 -3.74 9.54
N LEU A 200 -20.32 -3.63 8.39
CA LEU A 200 -21.58 -2.93 8.17
C LEU A 200 -22.70 -3.91 7.81
#